data_9fb59644cd5dc0d64826bdef17a149f0
#
_entry.id   9fb59644cd5dc0d64826bdef17a149f0
#
_cell.length_a   1.000
_cell.length_b   1.000
_cell.length_c   1.000
_cell.angle_alpha   90.00
_cell.angle_beta   90.00
_cell.angle_gamma   90.00
#
_symmetry.space_group_name_H-M   'P 1'
#
loop_
_entity.id
_entity.type
_entity.pdbx_description
1 polymer ?
#
loop_
_entity_poly.entity_id
_entity_poly.type
_entity_poly.pdbx_seq_one_letter_code
_entity_poly.pdbx_strand_id
1 'polypeptide(L)' 'MKLTNPELIVKRSYKEVYKDGDKIVKIFEKDHPKSAVFNEALNTVRVEEAGLDIPKLDEVTQIDEKWALVIECQAG' A
#
# COMPACT_ATOMS: atom_id res chain seq x y z
N MET A 1 -11.00 -5.82 -2.16
CA MET A 1 -10.85 -5.49 -0.73
C MET A 1 -11.79 -4.36 -0.35
N LYS A 2 -12.39 -4.45 0.81
CA LYS A 2 -13.29 -3.42 1.30
C LYS A 2 -12.69 -2.76 2.54
N LEU A 3 -12.53 -1.44 2.47
CA LEU A 3 -12.03 -0.66 3.59
C LEU A 3 -13.14 -0.44 4.61
N THR A 4 -12.84 -0.58 5.91
CA THR A 4 -13.85 -0.43 6.95
C THR A 4 -14.00 1.01 7.42
N ASN A 5 -12.89 1.67 7.70
CA ASN A 5 -12.94 3.06 8.19
C ASN A 5 -11.66 3.80 7.76
N PRO A 6 -11.48 4.00 6.45
CA PRO A 6 -10.24 4.58 5.95
C PRO A 6 -10.11 6.06 6.29
N GLU A 7 -8.91 6.45 6.73
CA GLU A 7 -8.56 7.83 7.00
C GLU A 7 -7.47 8.26 6.04
N LEU A 8 -7.72 9.30 5.26
CA LEU A 8 -6.73 9.81 4.31
C LEU A 8 -5.57 10.46 5.07
N ILE A 9 -4.36 9.94 4.84
CA ILE A 9 -3.14 10.45 5.48
C ILE A 9 -2.37 11.36 4.52
N VAL A 10 -2.17 10.91 3.28
CA VAL A 10 -1.38 11.62 2.28
C VAL A 10 -2.06 11.50 0.92
N LYS A 11 -2.08 12.60 0.18
CA LYS A 11 -2.55 12.61 -1.20
C LYS A 11 -1.44 13.13 -2.10
N ARG A 12 -1.06 12.33 -3.09
CA ARG A 12 -0.08 12.69 -4.12
C ARG A 12 -0.77 12.70 -5.47
N SER A 13 -0.09 13.21 -6.51
CA SER A 13 -0.66 13.29 -7.86
C SER A 13 -0.97 11.91 -8.46
N TYR A 14 -0.30 10.86 -8.00
CA TYR A 14 -0.45 9.50 -8.56
C TYR A 14 -0.94 8.48 -7.54
N LYS A 15 -1.08 8.83 -6.27
CA LYS A 15 -1.56 7.89 -5.26
C LYS A 15 -2.17 8.61 -4.06
N GLU A 16 -3.00 7.87 -3.34
CA GLU A 16 -3.53 8.30 -2.06
C GLU A 16 -3.17 7.25 -1.02
N VAL A 17 -2.81 7.68 0.18
CA VAL A 17 -2.45 6.78 1.27
C VAL A 17 -3.48 6.92 2.38
N TYR A 18 -4.06 5.79 2.76
CA TYR A 18 -5.07 5.74 3.81
C TYR A 18 -4.60 4.86 4.97
N LYS A 19 -5.08 5.20 6.16
CA LYS A 19 -4.94 4.34 7.33
C LYS A 19 -6.30 3.69 7.59
N ASP A 20 -6.32 2.37 7.68
CA ASP A 20 -7.54 1.62 7.96
C ASP A 20 -7.25 0.61 9.07
N GLY A 21 -7.56 0.98 10.31
CA GLY A 21 -7.22 0.17 11.45
C GLY A 21 -5.72 0.09 11.66
N ASP A 22 -5.18 -1.11 11.66
CA ASP A 22 -3.73 -1.35 11.78
C ASP A 22 -3.04 -1.51 10.44
N LYS A 23 -3.72 -1.13 9.34
CA LYS A 23 -3.17 -1.26 8.00
C LYS A 23 -3.04 0.10 7.32
N ILE A 24 -2.04 0.17 6.45
CA ILE A 24 -1.82 1.33 5.57
C ILE A 24 -2.16 0.86 4.17
N VAL A 25 -3.01 1.60 3.48
CA VAL A 25 -3.44 1.27 2.12
C VAL A 25 -3.00 2.37 1.18
N LYS A 26 -2.18 2.02 0.19
CA LYS A 26 -1.75 2.94 -0.87
C LYS A 26 -2.55 2.62 -2.12
N ILE A 27 -3.37 3.57 -2.57
CA ILE A 27 -4.20 3.40 -3.77
C ILE A 27 -3.61 4.27 -4.87
N PHE A 28 -3.26 3.65 -5.99
CA PHE A 28 -2.64 4.32 -7.13
C PHE A 28 -3.67 4.73 -8.17
N GLU A 29 -3.44 5.84 -8.84
CA GLU A 29 -4.31 6.30 -9.91
C GLU A 29 -4.35 5.29 -11.07
N LYS A 30 -5.47 5.27 -11.80
CA LYS A 30 -5.67 4.31 -12.90
C LYS A 30 -4.60 4.40 -13.98
N ASP A 31 -4.09 5.59 -14.22
CA ASP A 31 -3.09 5.82 -15.26
C ASP A 31 -1.67 5.55 -14.78
N HIS A 32 -1.50 5.22 -13.50
CA HIS A 32 -0.18 4.85 -12.98
C HIS A 32 0.19 3.46 -13.48
N PRO A 33 1.38 3.27 -14.05
CA PRO A 33 1.73 1.97 -14.64
C PRO A 33 1.69 0.82 -13.64
N LYS A 34 1.09 -0.28 -14.05
CA LYS A 34 1.03 -1.50 -13.24
C LYS A 34 2.43 -1.96 -12.83
N SER A 35 3.38 -1.86 -13.76
CA SER A 35 4.77 -2.25 -13.49
C SER A 35 5.38 -1.44 -12.35
N ALA A 36 5.05 -0.15 -12.25
CA ALA A 36 5.56 0.70 -11.19
C ALA A 36 4.96 0.29 -9.84
N VAL A 37 3.68 -0.08 -9.82
CA VAL A 37 3.01 -0.55 -8.60
C VAL A 37 3.68 -1.83 -8.09
N PHE A 38 3.90 -2.80 -8.97
CA PHE A 38 4.53 -4.05 -8.59
C PHE A 38 6.00 -3.88 -8.23
N ASN A 39 6.68 -2.92 -8.85
CA ASN A 39 8.05 -2.59 -8.50
C ASN A 39 8.14 -2.02 -7.07
N GLU A 40 7.20 -1.16 -6.70
CA GLU A 40 7.16 -0.63 -5.34
C GLU A 40 6.87 -1.75 -4.33
N ALA A 41 5.97 -2.66 -4.68
CA ALA A 41 5.68 -3.83 -3.83
C ALA A 41 6.92 -4.69 -3.65
N LEU A 42 7.66 -4.94 -4.74
CA LEU A 42 8.89 -5.74 -4.67
C LEU A 42 9.93 -5.08 -3.78
N ASN A 43 10.11 -3.77 -3.90
CA ASN A 43 11.06 -3.06 -3.05
C ASN A 43 10.68 -3.14 -1.57
N THR A 44 9.38 -3.09 -1.27
CA THR A 44 8.89 -3.24 0.10
C THR A 44 9.25 -4.63 0.64
N VAL A 45 9.05 -5.67 -0.17
CA VAL A 45 9.39 -7.04 0.22
C VAL A 45 10.89 -7.22 0.41
N ARG A 46 11.71 -6.62 -0.46
CA ARG A 46 13.16 -6.69 -0.34
C ARG A 46 13.68 -6.07 0.96
N VAL A 47 13.12 -4.94 1.35
CA VAL A 47 13.48 -4.29 2.61
C VAL A 47 13.05 -5.16 3.79
N GLU A 48 11.87 -5.75 3.69
CA GLU A 48 11.35 -6.68 4.68
C GLU A 48 12.27 -7.89 4.85
N GLU A 49 12.71 -8.49 3.73
CA GLU A 49 13.59 -9.65 3.74
C GLU A 49 15.00 -9.32 4.27
N ALA A 50 15.41 -8.07 4.17
CA ALA A 50 16.68 -7.62 4.71
C ALA A 50 16.69 -7.56 6.24
N GLY A 51 15.55 -7.84 6.87
CA GLY A 51 15.44 -7.88 8.31
C GLY A 51 15.29 -6.52 8.97
N LEU A 52 14.96 -5.50 8.20
CA LEU A 52 14.70 -4.17 8.75
C LEU A 52 13.32 -4.15 9.42
N ASP A 53 13.23 -3.41 10.51
CA ASP A 53 11.96 -3.30 11.26
C ASP A 53 11.05 -2.30 10.58
N ILE A 54 10.40 -2.75 9.53
CA ILE A 54 9.45 -1.95 8.75
C ILE A 54 8.11 -2.67 8.64
N PRO A 55 7.03 -1.94 8.30
CA PRO A 55 5.74 -2.57 8.04
C PRO A 55 5.82 -3.57 6.89
N LYS A 56 5.15 -4.70 7.05
CA LYS A 56 5.18 -5.77 6.06
C LYS A 56 4.12 -5.57 5.00
N LEU A 57 4.47 -5.92 3.76
CA LEU A 57 3.50 -5.94 2.67
C LEU A 57 2.54 -7.10 2.92
N ASP A 58 1.24 -6.80 3.05
CA ASP A 58 0.21 -7.80 3.31
C ASP A 58 -0.36 -8.34 2.00
N GLU A 59 -0.75 -7.45 1.09
CA GLU A 59 -1.26 -7.89 -0.21
C GLU A 59 -1.18 -6.79 -1.26
N VAL A 60 -1.24 -7.21 -2.52
CA VAL A 60 -1.41 -6.33 -3.67
C VAL A 60 -2.79 -6.65 -4.23
N THR A 61 -3.65 -5.65 -4.32
CA THR A 61 -5.04 -5.86 -4.72
C THR A 61 -5.56 -4.71 -5.57
N GLN A 62 -6.82 -4.77 -5.95
CA GLN A 62 -7.49 -3.68 -6.65
C GLN A 62 -8.68 -3.20 -5.84
N ILE A 63 -8.85 -1.87 -5.78
CA ILE A 63 -9.97 -1.23 -5.13
C ILE A 63 -10.56 -0.26 -6.15
N ASP A 64 -11.82 -0.46 -6.53
CA ASP A 64 -12.50 0.37 -7.54
C ASP A 64 -11.66 0.51 -8.83
N GLU A 65 -11.12 -0.62 -9.31
CA GLU A 65 -10.31 -0.71 -10.52
C GLU A 65 -8.94 -0.02 -10.43
N LYS A 66 -8.54 0.40 -9.24
CA LYS A 66 -7.22 0.99 -9.00
C LYS A 66 -6.35 0.01 -8.24
N TRP A 67 -5.07 -0.06 -8.61
CA TRP A 67 -4.14 -0.92 -7.88
C TRP A 67 -3.88 -0.35 -6.49
N ALA A 68 -3.77 -1.25 -5.52
CA ALA A 68 -3.55 -0.86 -4.13
C ALA A 68 -2.55 -1.81 -3.46
N LEU A 69 -1.70 -1.25 -2.61
CA LEU A 69 -0.80 -2.00 -1.75
C LEU A 69 -1.33 -1.90 -0.32
N VAL A 70 -1.52 -3.04 0.31
CA VAL A 70 -1.93 -3.10 1.71
C VAL A 70 -0.72 -3.47 2.55
N ILE A 71 -0.37 -2.60 3.47
CA ILE A 71 0.80 -2.75 4.33
C ILE A 71 0.32 -2.86 5.77
N GLU A 72 0.80 -3.90 6.46
CA GLU A 72 0.46 -4.09 7.85
C GLU A 72 1.34 -3.19 8.71
N CYS A 73 0.69 -2.31 9.48
CA CYS A 73 1.41 -1.43 10.39
C CYS A 73 1.70 -2.21 11.67
N GLN A 74 2.96 -2.56 11.87
CA GLN A 74 3.33 -3.25 13.10
C GLN A 74 3.37 -2.25 14.23
N ALA A 75 2.46 -2.41 15.18
CA ALA A 75 2.52 -1.67 16.43
C ALA A 75 3.75 -2.18 17.16
N GLY A 76 4.71 -1.32 17.29
CA GLY A 76 5.99 -1.65 17.93
C GLY A 76 5.86 -2.03 19.39
#